data_02355fea3cc627bb7d93b33f5806414d
#
_entry.id   02355fea3cc627bb7d93b33f5806414d
#
_cell.length_a   1.000
_cell.length_b   1.000
_cell.length_c   1.000
_cell.angle_alpha   90.00
_cell.angle_beta   90.00
_cell.angle_gamma   90.00
#
_symmetry.space_group_name_H-M   'P 1'
#
loop_
_entity.id
_entity.type
_entity.pdbx_description
1 polymer ?
#
loop_
_entity_poly.entity_id
_entity_poly.type
_entity_poly.pdbx_seq_one_letter_code
_entity_poly.pdbx_strand_id
1 'polypeptide(L)'
;VVIDEGQRVGTDGADKGQYRKFLSDLSSICEYRCVGYTATEFRGDGLWLTAGKHPFFDGIACKVHIRELLDAGHLAPLVLPPDGTSVGTRIDTDGIKTTSGDYNLGELSERVDQYIIAAAGEAVVLAAERKKWIAFTPTVANAEHLCELLNGHGISAAVVCGSTPADERAASIEAFRAGRIRCLVTVLALATGFDVPDIDCILWLRPTKSPVLYCQGAGRGLRPAPGKTDCLWLDFSDTSERMGPVDTVRGRSKKAAQDEDAKAPSKTCPECGNEVHAAIMVCEACGYVWPEEQKPPRSVSMAPILSTPAAPKITRYEVSHASYRLHRKPGKPDSMRVEYWSGMSVVGTEWVCFEHDGYARKKAVDWWQKRSELPVPDISRTAVDTSEINQPRHPVAIFVDESNKFPEIVKYEFQEEETQD
;
A
#
# COMPACT_ATOMS: atom_id res chain seq x y z
N VAL A 1 -21.30 7.12 -15.54
CA VAL A 1 -21.61 6.32 -14.35
C VAL A 1 -20.46 6.45 -13.38
N VAL A 2 -20.76 6.62 -12.11
CA VAL A 2 -19.78 6.66 -11.02
C VAL A 2 -20.02 5.44 -10.14
N ILE A 3 -18.97 4.66 -9.88
CA ILE A 3 -19.02 3.47 -9.02
C ILE A 3 -18.14 3.73 -7.80
N ASP A 4 -18.71 3.68 -6.62
CA ASP A 4 -17.97 3.63 -5.37
C ASP A 4 -17.56 2.17 -5.08
N GLU A 5 -16.44 1.98 -4.40
CA GLU A 5 -15.85 0.66 -4.14
C GLU A 5 -15.64 -0.15 -5.45
N GLY A 6 -14.98 0.47 -6.43
CA GLY A 6 -14.76 -0.10 -7.76
C GLY A 6 -14.13 -1.50 -7.77
N GLN A 7 -13.40 -1.90 -6.71
CA GLN A 7 -12.85 -3.26 -6.54
C GLN A 7 -13.90 -4.35 -6.37
N ARG A 8 -15.17 -3.97 -6.12
CA ARG A 8 -16.31 -4.92 -6.04
C ARG A 8 -16.88 -5.30 -7.41
N VAL A 9 -16.48 -4.58 -8.48
CA VAL A 9 -16.92 -4.95 -9.83
C VAL A 9 -16.17 -6.20 -10.27
N GLY A 10 -16.91 -7.26 -10.51
CA GLY A 10 -16.37 -8.59 -10.86
C GLY A 10 -15.56 -8.63 -12.17
N THR A 11 -14.82 -9.71 -12.34
CA THR A 11 -13.94 -9.99 -13.47
C THR A 11 -14.61 -10.79 -14.58
N ASP A 12 -13.79 -11.05 -15.59
CA ASP A 12 -14.10 -11.81 -16.80
C ASP A 12 -15.08 -12.97 -16.65
N GLY A 13 -16.16 -12.91 -17.40
CA GLY A 13 -16.97 -14.06 -17.83
C GLY A 13 -17.74 -14.86 -16.78
N ALA A 14 -17.29 -14.88 -15.54
CA ALA A 14 -17.91 -15.61 -14.46
C ALA A 14 -18.93 -14.78 -13.66
N ASP A 15 -18.91 -13.46 -13.82
CA ASP A 15 -19.71 -12.58 -12.99
C ASP A 15 -20.99 -12.16 -13.70
N LYS A 16 -22.06 -12.86 -13.34
CA LYS A 16 -23.44 -12.41 -13.51
C LYS A 16 -23.81 -11.35 -12.45
N GLY A 17 -22.80 -10.66 -11.88
CA GLY A 17 -22.94 -9.71 -10.80
C GLY A 17 -23.86 -8.54 -11.17
N GLN A 18 -24.57 -8.04 -10.19
CA GLN A 18 -25.57 -6.96 -10.35
C GLN A 18 -25.00 -5.73 -11.07
N TYR A 19 -23.75 -5.36 -10.80
CA TYR A 19 -23.08 -4.24 -11.46
C TYR A 19 -22.95 -4.43 -12.97
N ARG A 20 -22.42 -5.59 -13.42
CA ARG A 20 -22.24 -5.86 -14.85
C ARG A 20 -23.58 -5.97 -15.57
N LYS A 21 -24.56 -6.61 -14.94
CA LYS A 21 -25.91 -6.68 -15.49
C LYS A 21 -26.52 -5.28 -15.65
N PHE A 22 -26.50 -4.47 -14.60
CA PHE A 22 -26.99 -3.09 -14.66
C PHE A 22 -26.31 -2.27 -15.76
N LEU A 23 -24.98 -2.37 -15.86
CA LEU A 23 -24.23 -1.62 -16.87
C LEU A 23 -24.43 -2.14 -18.30
N SER A 24 -24.64 -3.45 -18.45
CA SER A 24 -25.04 -4.05 -19.72
C SER A 24 -26.43 -3.58 -20.16
N ASP A 25 -27.39 -3.56 -19.24
CA ASP A 25 -28.74 -3.05 -19.49
C ASP A 25 -28.69 -1.56 -19.85
N LEU A 26 -27.88 -0.78 -19.13
CA LEU A 26 -27.68 0.64 -19.41
C LEU A 26 -27.06 0.90 -20.78
N SER A 27 -26.10 0.08 -21.21
CA SER A 27 -25.44 0.20 -22.53
C SER A 27 -26.40 -0.03 -23.69
N SER A 28 -27.49 -0.75 -23.47
CA SER A 28 -28.54 -0.94 -24.48
C SER A 28 -29.44 0.30 -24.66
N ILE A 29 -29.39 1.23 -23.72
CA ILE A 29 -30.25 2.44 -23.68
C ILE A 29 -29.45 3.68 -24.11
N CYS A 30 -28.20 3.80 -23.66
CA CYS A 30 -27.36 4.96 -23.94
C CYS A 30 -25.86 4.62 -23.90
N GLU A 31 -25.06 5.44 -24.60
CA GLU A 31 -23.61 5.44 -24.40
C GLU A 31 -23.26 6.08 -23.04
N TYR A 32 -22.34 5.48 -22.31
CA TYR A 32 -21.87 6.02 -21.03
C TYR A 32 -20.36 5.83 -20.85
N ARG A 33 -19.77 6.66 -20.01
CA ARG A 33 -18.44 6.48 -19.45
C ARG A 33 -18.56 6.05 -18.00
N CYS A 34 -17.65 5.17 -17.56
CA CYS A 34 -17.67 4.66 -16.20
C CYS A 34 -16.36 5.05 -15.48
N VAL A 35 -16.51 5.63 -14.29
CA VAL A 35 -15.39 5.95 -13.38
C VAL A 35 -15.62 5.21 -12.08
N GLY A 36 -14.62 4.47 -11.62
CA GLY A 36 -14.61 3.79 -10.33
C GLY A 36 -13.72 4.53 -9.33
N TYR A 37 -14.25 4.76 -8.13
CA TYR A 37 -13.46 5.19 -6.98
C TYR A 37 -13.19 3.98 -6.09
N THR A 38 -11.96 3.87 -5.59
CA THR A 38 -11.57 2.76 -4.70
C THR A 38 -10.32 3.13 -3.90
N ALA A 39 -10.25 2.64 -2.66
CA ALA A 39 -9.03 2.71 -1.85
C ALA A 39 -7.99 1.67 -2.26
N THR A 40 -8.38 0.64 -3.04
CA THR A 40 -7.49 -0.43 -3.50
C THR A 40 -7.62 -0.63 -5.00
N GLU A 41 -6.51 -0.50 -5.73
CA GLU A 41 -6.44 -0.70 -7.18
C GLU A 41 -6.44 -2.20 -7.59
N PHE A 42 -6.71 -3.08 -6.63
CA PHE A 42 -6.73 -4.53 -6.78
C PHE A 42 -7.93 -5.14 -6.04
N ARG A 43 -8.24 -6.37 -6.39
CA ARG A 43 -9.34 -7.16 -5.83
C ARG A 43 -8.92 -7.96 -4.61
N GLY A 44 -9.89 -8.66 -3.99
CA GLY A 44 -9.66 -9.55 -2.85
C GLY A 44 -8.63 -10.65 -3.09
N ASP A 45 -8.50 -11.12 -4.35
CA ASP A 45 -7.47 -12.06 -4.80
C ASP A 45 -6.10 -11.40 -5.08
N GLY A 46 -5.98 -10.10 -4.86
CA GLY A 46 -4.78 -9.32 -5.10
C GLY A 46 -4.53 -8.93 -6.56
N LEU A 47 -5.38 -9.32 -7.51
CA LEU A 47 -5.19 -8.98 -8.91
C LEU A 47 -5.63 -7.54 -9.20
N TRP A 48 -4.89 -6.85 -10.09
CA TRP A 48 -5.22 -5.50 -10.55
C TRP A 48 -6.62 -5.40 -11.13
N LEU A 49 -7.32 -4.30 -10.87
CA LEU A 49 -8.66 -4.01 -11.44
C LEU A 49 -8.63 -3.87 -12.95
N THR A 50 -7.48 -3.46 -13.49
CA THR A 50 -7.23 -3.30 -14.93
C THR A 50 -6.61 -4.54 -15.59
N ALA A 51 -6.48 -5.67 -14.85
CA ALA A 51 -5.93 -6.91 -15.37
C ALA A 51 -7.01 -7.91 -15.77
N GLY A 52 -6.72 -8.72 -16.81
CA GLY A 52 -7.60 -9.79 -17.30
C GLY A 52 -7.75 -9.74 -18.81
N LYS A 53 -8.48 -10.70 -19.40
CA LYS A 53 -8.78 -10.70 -20.85
C LYS A 53 -9.77 -9.60 -21.22
N HIS A 54 -10.72 -9.33 -20.34
CA HIS A 54 -11.75 -8.29 -20.50
C HIS A 54 -11.89 -7.54 -19.18
N PRO A 55 -10.92 -6.68 -18.82
CA PRO A 55 -10.99 -5.91 -17.59
C PRO A 55 -12.21 -4.99 -17.64
N PHE A 56 -12.80 -4.70 -16.50
CA PHE A 56 -13.93 -3.77 -16.45
C PHE A 56 -13.46 -2.32 -16.63
N PHE A 57 -12.31 -1.98 -16.02
CA PHE A 57 -11.69 -0.66 -16.16
C PHE A 57 -10.50 -0.74 -17.12
N ASP A 58 -10.43 0.18 -18.08
CA ASP A 58 -9.39 0.24 -19.12
C ASP A 58 -8.05 0.75 -18.57
N GLY A 59 -8.08 1.53 -17.48
CA GLY A 59 -6.89 2.13 -16.90
C GLY A 59 -7.17 2.87 -15.60
N ILE A 60 -6.11 3.39 -14.99
CA ILE A 60 -6.14 4.22 -13.79
C ILE A 60 -5.99 5.68 -14.22
N ALA A 61 -7.02 6.49 -14.00
CA ALA A 61 -7.03 7.90 -14.37
C ALA A 61 -6.23 8.77 -13.38
N CYS A 62 -6.32 8.44 -12.10
CA CYS A 62 -5.61 9.17 -11.03
C CYS A 62 -5.28 8.19 -9.90
N LYS A 63 -4.12 8.36 -9.29
CA LYS A 63 -3.67 7.60 -8.12
C LYS A 63 -2.99 8.53 -7.15
N VAL A 64 -3.41 8.47 -5.89
CA VAL A 64 -2.77 9.17 -4.78
C VAL A 64 -2.25 8.11 -3.80
N HIS A 65 -0.99 8.21 -3.42
CA HIS A 65 -0.39 7.25 -2.50
C HIS A 65 -0.71 7.60 -1.04
N ILE A 66 -0.88 6.57 -0.19
CA ILE A 66 -1.11 6.75 1.25
C ILE A 66 -0.02 7.62 1.87
N ARG A 67 1.24 7.43 1.46
CA ARG A 67 2.38 8.22 1.95
C ARG A 67 2.24 9.70 1.66
N GLU A 68 1.85 10.08 0.45
CA GLU A 68 1.61 11.47 0.08
C GLU A 68 0.53 12.12 0.95
N LEU A 69 -0.52 11.37 1.28
CA LEU A 69 -1.62 11.85 2.14
C LEU A 69 -1.20 11.96 3.61
N LEU A 70 -0.34 11.05 4.09
CA LEU A 70 0.25 11.13 5.43
C LEU A 70 1.18 12.35 5.56
N ASP A 71 2.06 12.55 4.60
CA ASP A 71 3.02 13.66 4.58
C ASP A 71 2.31 15.03 4.45
N ALA A 72 1.18 15.05 3.75
CA ALA A 72 0.31 16.23 3.65
C ALA A 72 -0.62 16.44 4.86
N GLY A 73 -0.62 15.52 5.85
CA GLY A 73 -1.49 15.60 7.03
C GLY A 73 -2.97 15.29 6.75
N HIS A 74 -3.28 14.70 5.61
CA HIS A 74 -4.64 14.26 5.25
C HIS A 74 -5.01 12.89 5.81
N LEU A 75 -4.05 12.16 6.37
CA LEU A 75 -4.25 10.91 7.10
C LEU A 75 -3.51 10.95 8.44
N ALA A 76 -4.02 10.21 9.43
CA ALA A 76 -3.35 9.98 10.70
C ALA A 76 -2.46 8.72 10.59
N PRO A 77 -1.23 8.71 11.12
CA PRO A 77 -0.35 7.55 11.04
C PRO A 77 -0.87 6.38 11.88
N LEU A 78 -0.59 5.16 11.41
CA LEU A 78 -0.70 3.95 12.23
C LEU A 78 0.61 3.71 12.94
N VAL A 79 0.53 3.43 14.24
CA VAL A 79 1.69 3.17 15.11
C VAL A 79 1.59 1.80 15.75
N LEU A 80 2.75 1.19 15.99
CA LEU A 80 2.87 -0.04 16.76
C LEU A 80 2.99 0.27 18.26
N PRO A 81 2.79 -0.72 19.15
CA PRO A 81 3.12 -0.55 20.58
C PRO A 81 4.56 -0.07 20.77
N PRO A 82 4.84 0.74 21.79
CA PRO A 82 6.20 1.12 22.12
C PRO A 82 7.09 -0.10 22.35
N ASP A 83 8.38 0.01 22.01
CA ASP A 83 9.35 -1.07 22.20
C ASP A 83 9.35 -1.58 23.64
N GLY A 84 9.31 -2.89 23.80
CA GLY A 84 9.34 -3.57 25.12
C GLY A 84 7.99 -3.71 25.82
N THR A 85 6.89 -3.22 25.25
CA THR A 85 5.53 -3.35 25.82
C THR A 85 4.71 -4.50 25.25
N SER A 86 5.19 -5.21 24.23
CA SER A 86 4.46 -6.33 23.65
C SER A 86 4.62 -7.60 24.48
N VAL A 87 3.53 -8.30 24.72
CA VAL A 87 3.44 -9.46 25.62
C VAL A 87 2.97 -10.72 24.89
N GLY A 88 3.21 -10.99 23.79
CA GLY A 88 3.32 -12.36 23.34
C GLY A 88 2.13 -13.11 22.76
N THR A 89 0.95 -12.54 22.47
CA THR A 89 -0.13 -13.31 21.82
C THR A 89 -0.10 -13.19 20.29
N ARG A 90 0.07 -14.32 19.62
CA ARG A 90 -0.03 -14.42 18.15
C ARG A 90 -0.86 -15.62 17.75
N ILE A 91 -1.91 -15.38 17.00
CA ILE A 91 -2.79 -16.42 16.43
C ILE A 91 -1.97 -17.17 15.37
N ASP A 92 -1.74 -18.46 15.62
CA ASP A 92 -1.06 -19.34 14.67
C ASP A 92 -2.02 -19.76 13.57
N THR A 93 -1.68 -19.50 12.31
CA THR A 93 -2.49 -19.85 11.14
C THR A 93 -1.99 -21.07 10.38
N ASP A 94 -0.94 -21.74 10.87
CA ASP A 94 -0.36 -22.91 10.24
C ASP A 94 -1.40 -24.06 10.16
N GLY A 95 -1.49 -24.68 8.99
CA GLY A 95 -2.39 -25.80 8.74
C GLY A 95 -3.85 -25.41 8.45
N ILE A 96 -4.25 -24.14 8.56
CA ILE A 96 -5.61 -23.71 8.21
C ILE A 96 -5.79 -23.72 6.69
N LYS A 97 -6.82 -24.43 6.22
CA LYS A 97 -7.15 -24.54 4.80
C LYS A 97 -7.53 -23.20 4.21
N THR A 98 -7.24 -23.03 2.92
CA THR A 98 -7.64 -21.86 2.14
C THR A 98 -8.90 -22.16 1.35
N THR A 99 -9.89 -21.27 1.42
CA THR A 99 -11.15 -21.36 0.66
C THR A 99 -11.39 -19.99 -0.01
N SER A 100 -11.60 -20.00 -1.32
CA SER A 100 -11.84 -18.75 -2.11
C SER A 100 -10.76 -17.68 -1.94
N GLY A 101 -9.49 -18.09 -1.75
CA GLY A 101 -8.36 -17.17 -1.64
C GLY A 101 -8.09 -16.60 -0.25
N ASP A 102 -8.88 -16.98 0.77
CA ASP A 102 -8.65 -16.62 2.17
C ASP A 102 -8.77 -17.88 3.07
N TYR A 103 -8.51 -17.75 4.35
CA TYR A 103 -8.62 -18.84 5.31
C TYR A 103 -10.05 -19.38 5.42
N ASN A 104 -10.19 -20.71 5.63
CA ASN A 104 -11.47 -21.30 5.99
C ASN A 104 -11.97 -20.70 7.30
N LEU A 105 -13.16 -20.09 7.29
CA LEU A 105 -13.66 -19.34 8.43
C LEU A 105 -13.95 -20.19 9.66
N GLY A 106 -14.37 -21.47 9.48
CA GLY A 106 -14.63 -22.37 10.59
C GLY A 106 -13.34 -22.71 11.33
N GLU A 107 -12.33 -23.23 10.60
CA GLU A 107 -11.02 -23.58 11.16
C GLU A 107 -10.33 -22.35 11.78
N LEU A 108 -10.47 -21.19 11.12
CA LEU A 108 -9.92 -19.92 11.63
C LEU A 108 -10.60 -19.47 12.91
N SER A 109 -11.94 -19.61 13.00
CA SER A 109 -12.71 -19.25 14.19
C SER A 109 -12.27 -20.05 15.42
N GLU A 110 -12.14 -21.37 15.26
CA GLU A 110 -11.65 -22.26 16.32
C GLU A 110 -10.23 -21.90 16.76
N ARG A 111 -9.37 -21.56 15.80
CA ARG A 111 -8.00 -21.16 16.10
C ARG A 111 -7.95 -19.83 16.83
N VAL A 112 -8.71 -18.82 16.39
CA VAL A 112 -8.78 -17.51 17.06
C VAL A 112 -9.28 -17.64 18.48
N ASP A 113 -10.28 -18.49 18.71
CA ASP A 113 -10.87 -18.69 20.04
C ASP A 113 -9.86 -19.20 21.09
N GLN A 114 -8.88 -19.99 20.66
CA GLN A 114 -7.79 -20.45 21.54
C GLN A 114 -6.89 -19.31 22.06
N TYR A 115 -6.81 -18.20 21.33
CA TYR A 115 -5.93 -17.08 21.67
C TYR A 115 -6.69 -15.84 22.15
N ILE A 116 -8.03 -15.83 22.06
CA ILE A 116 -8.84 -14.63 22.24
C ILE A 116 -8.77 -14.07 23.68
N ILE A 117 -8.65 -14.95 24.69
CA ILE A 117 -8.52 -14.54 26.08
C ILE A 117 -7.20 -13.79 26.32
N ALA A 118 -6.10 -14.36 25.82
CA ALA A 118 -4.78 -13.71 25.92
C ALA A 118 -4.75 -12.40 25.14
N ALA A 119 -5.29 -12.38 23.93
CA ALA A 119 -5.36 -11.18 23.11
C ALA A 119 -6.20 -10.06 23.75
N ALA A 120 -7.32 -10.40 24.39
CA ALA A 120 -8.14 -9.43 25.13
C ALA A 120 -7.35 -8.82 26.30
N GLY A 121 -6.66 -9.65 27.09
CA GLY A 121 -5.81 -9.18 28.20
C GLY A 121 -4.68 -8.26 27.75
N GLU A 122 -3.99 -8.62 26.66
CA GLU A 122 -2.95 -7.78 26.07
C GLU A 122 -3.50 -6.46 25.53
N ALA A 123 -4.63 -6.50 24.81
CA ALA A 123 -5.26 -5.30 24.26
C ALA A 123 -5.58 -4.29 25.38
N VAL A 124 -6.10 -4.77 26.53
CA VAL A 124 -6.43 -3.91 27.67
C VAL A 124 -5.18 -3.19 28.20
N VAL A 125 -4.05 -3.87 28.27
CA VAL A 125 -2.79 -3.29 28.73
C VAL A 125 -2.19 -2.35 27.69
N LEU A 126 -2.05 -2.82 26.45
CA LEU A 126 -1.36 -2.07 25.39
C LEU A 126 -2.15 -0.83 24.91
N ALA A 127 -3.47 -0.90 24.95
CA ALA A 127 -4.34 0.19 24.52
C ALA A 127 -4.97 0.96 25.70
N ALA A 128 -4.40 0.89 26.90
CA ALA A 128 -4.95 1.53 28.11
C ALA A 128 -5.28 3.02 27.90
N GLU A 129 -4.40 3.76 27.23
CA GLU A 129 -4.53 5.19 26.95
C GLU A 129 -5.41 5.52 25.74
N ARG A 130 -5.84 4.51 24.97
CA ARG A 130 -6.64 4.70 23.76
C ARG A 130 -8.12 4.84 24.10
N LYS A 131 -8.82 5.72 23.41
CA LYS A 131 -10.19 6.10 23.75
C LYS A 131 -11.27 5.38 22.93
N LYS A 132 -10.99 5.13 21.63
CA LYS A 132 -11.94 4.53 20.70
C LYS A 132 -11.31 3.40 19.91
N TRP A 133 -11.75 2.19 20.18
CA TRP A 133 -11.18 0.98 19.59
C TRP A 133 -12.15 0.37 18.58
N ILE A 134 -11.60 -0.20 17.54
CA ILE A 134 -12.34 -1.13 16.66
C ILE A 134 -11.61 -2.47 16.64
N ALA A 135 -12.34 -3.56 16.85
CA ALA A 135 -11.80 -4.92 16.84
C ALA A 135 -12.38 -5.70 15.66
N PHE A 136 -11.51 -6.35 14.90
CA PHE A 136 -11.90 -7.21 13.78
C PHE A 136 -11.71 -8.68 14.15
N THR A 137 -12.76 -9.49 14.00
CA THR A 137 -12.76 -10.93 14.24
C THR A 137 -13.25 -11.70 13.03
N PRO A 138 -12.93 -13.01 12.89
CA PRO A 138 -13.37 -13.79 11.74
C PRO A 138 -14.87 -14.11 11.75
N THR A 139 -15.46 -14.38 12.90
CA THR A 139 -16.86 -14.80 13.04
C THR A 139 -17.61 -14.01 14.11
N VAL A 140 -18.94 -14.10 14.09
CA VAL A 140 -19.80 -13.47 15.11
C VAL A 140 -19.54 -14.09 16.49
N ALA A 141 -19.34 -15.38 16.57
CA ALA A 141 -19.02 -16.08 17.84
C ALA A 141 -17.74 -15.52 18.47
N ASN A 142 -16.66 -15.33 17.66
CA ASN A 142 -15.44 -14.69 18.17
C ASN A 142 -15.67 -13.23 18.56
N ALA A 143 -16.56 -12.51 17.85
CA ALA A 143 -16.89 -11.13 18.19
C ALA A 143 -17.60 -11.02 19.54
N GLU A 144 -18.58 -11.90 19.77
CA GLU A 144 -19.32 -11.98 21.01
C GLU A 144 -18.41 -12.37 22.18
N HIS A 145 -17.56 -13.40 22.00
CA HIS A 145 -16.60 -13.82 23.02
C HIS A 145 -15.61 -12.69 23.38
N LEU A 146 -15.02 -12.02 22.36
CA LEU A 146 -14.12 -10.88 22.63
C LEU A 146 -14.84 -9.75 23.34
N CYS A 147 -16.08 -9.45 22.95
CA CYS A 147 -16.90 -8.42 23.55
C CYS A 147 -17.18 -8.70 25.04
N GLU A 148 -17.51 -9.95 25.39
CA GLU A 148 -17.71 -10.38 26.79
C GLU A 148 -16.42 -10.21 27.60
N LEU A 149 -15.27 -10.64 27.07
CA LEU A 149 -13.97 -10.51 27.73
C LEU A 149 -13.60 -9.04 27.97
N LEU A 150 -13.76 -8.18 26.96
CA LEU A 150 -13.47 -6.74 27.09
C LEU A 150 -14.37 -6.09 28.14
N ASN A 151 -15.67 -6.41 28.15
CA ASN A 151 -16.60 -5.92 29.17
C ASN A 151 -16.22 -6.42 30.57
N GLY A 152 -15.80 -7.68 30.69
CA GLY A 152 -15.27 -8.25 31.93
C GLY A 152 -14.01 -7.53 32.45
N HIS A 153 -13.21 -6.97 31.56
CA HIS A 153 -12.05 -6.13 31.90
C HIS A 153 -12.41 -4.63 32.08
N GLY A 154 -13.69 -4.28 32.08
CA GLY A 154 -14.14 -2.90 32.29
C GLY A 154 -14.05 -2.01 31.03
N ILE A 155 -13.80 -2.58 29.85
CA ILE A 155 -13.84 -1.86 28.58
C ILE A 155 -15.25 -1.99 28.01
N SER A 156 -16.01 -0.89 27.96
CA SER A 156 -17.37 -0.91 27.37
C SER A 156 -17.29 -1.29 25.89
N ALA A 157 -17.77 -2.48 25.56
CA ALA A 157 -17.73 -3.03 24.21
C ALA A 157 -19.12 -3.45 23.72
N ALA A 158 -19.32 -3.37 22.39
CA ALA A 158 -20.51 -3.88 21.72
C ALA A 158 -20.15 -4.54 20.38
N VAL A 159 -20.95 -5.56 20.00
CA VAL A 159 -20.82 -6.23 18.71
C VAL A 159 -21.70 -5.55 17.66
N VAL A 160 -21.11 -5.25 16.49
CA VAL A 160 -21.85 -4.80 15.31
C VAL A 160 -21.45 -5.68 14.12
N CYS A 161 -22.39 -6.48 13.63
CA CYS A 161 -22.18 -7.42 12.53
C CYS A 161 -23.28 -7.29 11.45
N GLY A 162 -23.18 -8.09 10.40
CA GLY A 162 -24.14 -8.07 9.28
C GLY A 162 -25.58 -8.37 9.69
N SER A 163 -25.78 -9.23 10.70
CA SER A 163 -27.08 -9.63 11.24
C SER A 163 -27.64 -8.66 12.29
N THR A 164 -26.87 -7.68 12.77
CA THR A 164 -27.35 -6.68 13.73
C THR A 164 -28.48 -5.86 13.11
N PRO A 165 -29.68 -5.77 13.73
CA PRO A 165 -30.78 -4.95 13.26
C PRO A 165 -30.36 -3.48 13.04
N ALA A 166 -31.00 -2.82 12.08
CA ALA A 166 -30.56 -1.48 11.65
C ALA A 166 -30.64 -0.43 12.75
N ASP A 167 -31.66 -0.48 13.59
CA ASP A 167 -31.89 0.40 14.74
C ASP A 167 -30.86 0.14 15.85
N GLU A 168 -30.60 -1.10 16.21
CA GLU A 168 -29.60 -1.50 17.19
C GLU A 168 -28.18 -1.11 16.71
N ARG A 169 -27.90 -1.30 15.42
CA ARG A 169 -26.63 -0.88 14.79
C ARG A 169 -26.47 0.63 14.89
N ALA A 170 -27.51 1.40 14.55
CA ALA A 170 -27.49 2.86 14.64
C ALA A 170 -27.27 3.33 16.07
N ALA A 171 -27.96 2.72 17.04
CA ALA A 171 -27.81 3.04 18.46
C ALA A 171 -26.39 2.71 18.98
N SER A 172 -25.82 1.57 18.59
CA SER A 172 -24.45 1.17 18.97
C SER A 172 -23.39 2.12 18.38
N ILE A 173 -23.55 2.50 17.11
CA ILE A 173 -22.64 3.46 16.45
C ILE A 173 -22.74 4.83 17.11
N GLU A 174 -23.94 5.30 17.43
CA GLU A 174 -24.13 6.58 18.11
C GLU A 174 -23.56 6.57 19.54
N ALA A 175 -23.75 5.48 20.28
CA ALA A 175 -23.14 5.29 21.59
C ALA A 175 -21.59 5.28 21.51
N PHE A 176 -21.03 4.68 20.46
CA PHE A 176 -19.60 4.69 20.19
C PHE A 176 -19.07 6.08 19.82
N ARG A 177 -19.80 6.81 18.95
CA ARG A 177 -19.45 8.21 18.63
C ARG A 177 -19.44 9.08 19.87
N ALA A 178 -20.43 8.91 20.72
CA ALA A 178 -20.56 9.64 21.98
C ALA A 178 -19.58 9.20 23.09
N GLY A 179 -18.74 8.17 22.85
CA GLY A 179 -17.78 7.64 23.83
C GLY A 179 -18.41 6.81 24.96
N ARG A 180 -19.70 6.44 24.88
CA ARG A 180 -20.36 5.53 25.83
C ARG A 180 -19.92 4.09 25.63
N ILE A 181 -19.59 3.72 24.40
CA ILE A 181 -18.92 2.46 24.04
C ILE A 181 -17.50 2.81 23.64
N ARG A 182 -16.52 2.12 24.23
CA ARG A 182 -15.09 2.32 23.95
C ARG A 182 -14.59 1.43 22.81
N CYS A 183 -15.15 0.21 22.68
CA CYS A 183 -14.75 -0.74 21.64
C CYS A 183 -15.95 -1.24 20.83
N LEU A 184 -15.90 -1.09 19.50
CA LEU A 184 -16.80 -1.83 18.60
C LEU A 184 -16.09 -3.07 18.09
N VAL A 185 -16.70 -4.23 18.30
CA VAL A 185 -16.22 -5.52 17.77
C VAL A 185 -17.03 -5.87 16.52
N THR A 186 -16.36 -6.20 15.43
CA THR A 186 -17.01 -6.43 14.13
C THR A 186 -16.41 -7.59 13.35
N VAL A 187 -17.22 -8.20 12.49
CA VAL A 187 -16.78 -9.32 11.58
C VAL A 187 -16.54 -8.81 10.17
N LEU A 188 -16.77 -7.80 9.65
CA LEU A 188 -16.64 -7.24 8.27
C LEU A 188 -17.66 -6.10 8.03
N ALA A 189 -18.62 -5.95 8.93
CA ALA A 189 -19.86 -5.26 8.65
C ALA A 189 -19.77 -3.73 8.64
N LEU A 190 -18.65 -3.16 8.99
CA LEU A 190 -18.46 -1.72 8.98
C LEU A 190 -17.83 -1.21 7.66
N ALA A 191 -18.04 -1.97 6.58
CA ALA A 191 -17.46 -1.65 5.28
C ALA A 191 -18.18 -0.49 4.58
N THR A 192 -19.48 -0.27 4.83
CA THR A 192 -20.26 0.79 4.17
C THR A 192 -21.03 1.62 5.20
N GLY A 193 -20.99 2.94 5.07
CA GLY A 193 -21.75 3.86 5.92
C GLY A 193 -21.24 4.05 7.35
N PHE A 194 -20.15 3.37 7.76
CA PHE A 194 -19.53 3.58 9.06
C PHE A 194 -18.44 4.65 8.95
N ASP A 195 -18.75 5.81 9.47
CA ASP A 195 -17.80 6.93 9.52
C ASP A 195 -17.63 7.40 10.97
N VAL A 196 -16.54 6.96 11.59
CA VAL A 196 -16.05 7.37 12.89
C VAL A 196 -14.56 7.62 12.76
N PRO A 197 -14.15 8.86 12.46
CA PRO A 197 -12.76 9.18 12.13
C PRO A 197 -11.82 9.18 13.33
N ASP A 198 -12.33 9.33 14.53
CA ASP A 198 -11.58 9.45 15.79
C ASP A 198 -11.22 8.09 16.43
N ILE A 199 -11.31 7.00 15.68
CA ILE A 199 -10.77 5.69 16.10
C ILE A 199 -9.26 5.81 16.27
N ASP A 200 -8.76 5.53 17.48
CA ASP A 200 -7.36 5.66 17.87
C ASP A 200 -6.68 4.32 18.25
N CYS A 201 -7.43 3.19 18.13
CA CYS A 201 -6.89 1.85 18.28
C CYS A 201 -7.61 0.83 17.39
N ILE A 202 -6.85 -0.05 16.75
CA ILE A 202 -7.36 -1.21 15.99
C ILE A 202 -6.83 -2.49 16.61
N LEU A 203 -7.74 -3.41 16.97
CA LEU A 203 -7.42 -4.77 17.38
C LEU A 203 -7.66 -5.69 16.20
N TRP A 204 -6.59 -6.21 15.62
CA TRP A 204 -6.66 -7.07 14.45
C TRP A 204 -6.56 -8.54 14.86
N LEU A 205 -7.71 -9.19 15.17
CA LEU A 205 -7.82 -10.61 15.48
C LEU A 205 -8.35 -11.42 14.29
N ARG A 206 -8.25 -10.88 13.08
CA ARG A 206 -8.70 -11.52 11.85
C ARG A 206 -7.53 -11.79 10.91
N PRO A 207 -6.79 -12.90 11.08
CA PRO A 207 -5.83 -13.33 10.07
C PRO A 207 -6.49 -13.37 8.69
N THR A 208 -5.85 -12.84 7.66
CA THR A 208 -6.39 -12.82 6.29
C THR A 208 -5.30 -12.92 5.24
N LYS A 209 -5.60 -13.56 4.11
CA LYS A 209 -4.78 -13.54 2.89
C LYS A 209 -5.26 -12.47 1.91
N SER A 210 -6.35 -11.76 2.22
CA SER A 210 -6.92 -10.72 1.37
C SER A 210 -6.27 -9.36 1.63
N PRO A 211 -5.49 -8.83 0.67
CA PRO A 211 -4.89 -7.50 0.82
C PRO A 211 -5.94 -6.38 0.87
N VAL A 212 -7.11 -6.58 0.26
CA VAL A 212 -8.23 -5.63 0.33
C VAL A 212 -8.75 -5.51 1.76
N LEU A 213 -8.98 -6.64 2.44
CA LEU A 213 -9.45 -6.63 3.83
C LEU A 213 -8.45 -5.95 4.76
N TYR A 214 -7.17 -6.26 4.59
CA TYR A 214 -6.10 -5.63 5.35
C TYR A 214 -6.07 -4.11 5.16
N CYS A 215 -6.07 -3.63 3.91
CA CYS A 215 -6.10 -2.20 3.61
C CYS A 215 -7.37 -1.51 4.11
N GLN A 216 -8.54 -2.15 3.99
CA GLN A 216 -9.80 -1.59 4.49
C GLN A 216 -9.84 -1.49 6.01
N GLY A 217 -9.33 -2.52 6.72
CA GLY A 217 -9.21 -2.50 8.18
C GLY A 217 -8.28 -1.39 8.65
N ALA A 218 -7.08 -1.31 8.09
CA ALA A 218 -6.10 -0.27 8.37
C ALA A 218 -6.65 1.13 8.05
N GLY A 219 -7.39 1.26 6.94
CA GLY A 219 -8.01 2.51 6.51
C GLY A 219 -8.98 3.12 7.54
N ARG A 220 -9.52 2.33 8.47
CA ARG A 220 -10.35 2.86 9.56
C ARG A 220 -9.54 3.69 10.56
N GLY A 221 -8.29 3.29 10.80
CA GLY A 221 -7.38 4.01 11.68
C GLY A 221 -6.68 5.19 11.01
N LEU A 222 -6.54 5.20 9.69
CA LEU A 222 -5.87 6.27 8.97
C LEU A 222 -6.66 7.58 8.89
N ARG A 223 -7.96 7.59 9.21
CA ARG A 223 -8.79 8.80 9.14
C ARG A 223 -8.35 9.84 10.14
N PRO A 224 -8.17 11.11 9.73
CA PRO A 224 -7.84 12.19 10.65
C PRO A 224 -9.08 12.63 11.44
N ALA A 225 -8.85 13.08 12.68
CA ALA A 225 -9.88 13.70 13.51
C ALA A 225 -9.27 14.77 14.43
N PRO A 226 -10.04 15.76 14.88
CA PRO A 226 -9.54 16.73 15.84
C PRO A 226 -9.02 16.06 17.12
N GLY A 227 -7.79 16.37 17.50
CA GLY A 227 -7.14 15.81 18.69
C GLY A 227 -6.60 14.38 18.55
N LYS A 228 -6.73 13.75 17.39
CA LYS A 228 -6.13 12.46 17.07
C LYS A 228 -4.75 12.68 16.44
N THR A 229 -3.71 12.15 17.09
CA THR A 229 -2.32 12.22 16.60
C THR A 229 -1.94 11.01 15.75
N ASP A 230 -2.46 9.83 16.12
CA ASP A 230 -2.15 8.55 15.50
C ASP A 230 -3.24 7.51 15.82
N CYS A 231 -3.08 6.28 15.32
CA CYS A 231 -3.90 5.14 15.67
C CYS A 231 -3.02 3.93 15.97
N LEU A 232 -3.17 3.34 17.16
CA LEU A 232 -2.46 2.15 17.57
C LEU A 232 -2.98 0.93 16.79
N TRP A 233 -2.08 0.18 16.18
CA TRP A 233 -2.37 -1.06 15.47
C TRP A 233 -1.86 -2.25 16.25
N LEU A 234 -2.77 -3.09 16.77
CA LEU A 234 -2.48 -4.33 17.46
C LEU A 234 -2.84 -5.51 16.56
N ASP A 235 -1.84 -6.07 15.89
CA ASP A 235 -2.01 -7.25 15.04
C ASP A 235 -1.69 -8.53 15.84
N PHE A 236 -2.74 -9.21 16.25
CA PHE A 236 -2.66 -10.51 16.92
C PHE A 236 -2.48 -11.68 15.94
N SER A 237 -2.16 -11.38 14.68
CA SER A 237 -1.94 -12.36 13.62
C SER A 237 -0.59 -12.15 12.95
N ASP A 238 -0.35 -12.88 11.86
CA ASP A 238 0.80 -12.69 10.98
C ASP A 238 0.51 -11.76 9.79
N THR A 239 -0.65 -11.11 9.78
CA THR A 239 -1.14 -10.40 8.58
C THR A 239 -0.21 -9.27 8.16
N SER A 240 0.19 -8.39 9.11
CA SER A 240 1.10 -7.29 8.81
C SER A 240 2.50 -7.76 8.39
N GLU A 241 2.98 -8.84 9.01
CA GLU A 241 4.28 -9.43 8.66
C GLU A 241 4.29 -10.01 7.25
N ARG A 242 3.22 -10.72 6.88
CA ARG A 242 3.06 -11.36 5.58
C ARG A 242 2.73 -10.38 4.46
N MET A 243 1.89 -9.37 4.71
CA MET A 243 1.45 -8.38 3.72
C MET A 243 2.43 -7.21 3.59
N GLY A 244 3.25 -6.98 4.60
CA GLY A 244 4.09 -5.80 4.72
C GLY A 244 3.33 -4.53 5.11
N PRO A 245 4.01 -3.38 5.13
CA PRO A 245 3.39 -2.08 5.43
C PRO A 245 2.21 -1.76 4.50
N VAL A 246 1.11 -1.26 5.05
CA VAL A 246 -0.15 -1.05 4.31
C VAL A 246 0.00 -0.10 3.12
N ASP A 247 0.89 0.88 3.21
CA ASP A 247 1.19 1.84 2.15
C ASP A 247 2.06 1.25 1.02
N THR A 248 2.61 0.05 1.21
CA THR A 248 3.38 -0.68 0.20
C THR A 248 2.60 -1.80 -0.47
N VAL A 249 1.41 -2.13 0.02
CA VAL A 249 0.56 -3.18 -0.58
C VAL A 249 0.21 -2.80 -2.02
N ARG A 250 0.43 -3.72 -2.95
CA ARG A 250 0.20 -3.54 -4.40
C ARG A 250 -0.57 -4.71 -4.98
N GLY A 251 -1.27 -4.45 -6.06
CA GLY A 251 -1.84 -5.50 -6.88
C GLY A 251 -0.77 -6.33 -7.61
N ARG A 252 -1.16 -7.50 -8.06
CA ARG A 252 -0.32 -8.43 -8.83
C ARG A 252 -0.96 -8.79 -10.17
N SER A 253 -0.15 -9.19 -11.16
CA SER A 253 -0.65 -9.73 -12.43
C SER A 253 -0.95 -11.23 -12.30
N LYS A 254 -1.84 -11.76 -13.16
CA LYS A 254 -2.10 -13.22 -13.21
C LYS A 254 -0.82 -14.04 -13.45
N LYS A 255 0.13 -13.53 -14.21
CA LYS A 255 1.40 -14.22 -14.48
C LYS A 255 2.26 -14.34 -13.22
N ALA A 256 2.35 -13.28 -12.42
CA ALA A 256 3.05 -13.31 -11.14
C ALA A 256 2.36 -14.21 -10.10
N ALA A 257 1.03 -14.35 -10.17
CA ALA A 257 0.29 -15.26 -9.30
C ALA A 257 0.46 -16.75 -9.67
N GLN A 258 0.79 -17.04 -10.93
CA GLN A 258 1.09 -18.41 -11.39
C GLN A 258 2.54 -18.83 -11.11
N ASP A 259 3.47 -17.86 -11.06
CA ASP A 259 4.88 -18.13 -10.73
C ASP A 259 5.09 -18.42 -9.23
N GLU A 260 4.16 -18.04 -8.35
CA GLU A 260 4.20 -18.43 -6.92
C GLU A 260 3.96 -19.92 -6.68
N ASP A 261 3.29 -20.60 -7.61
CA ASP A 261 3.11 -22.07 -7.57
C ASP A 261 4.26 -22.87 -8.22
N ALA A 262 5.27 -22.19 -8.80
CA ALA A 262 6.19 -22.82 -9.75
C ALA A 262 7.52 -23.32 -9.16
N LYS A 263 7.89 -23.00 -7.92
CA LYS A 263 9.00 -23.68 -7.22
C LYS A 263 8.78 -23.63 -5.71
N ALA A 264 8.71 -24.80 -5.09
CA ALA A 264 8.84 -24.90 -3.65
C ALA A 264 10.14 -24.18 -3.20
N PRO A 265 10.10 -23.33 -2.16
CA PRO A 265 11.27 -22.63 -1.70
C PRO A 265 12.37 -23.62 -1.33
N SER A 266 13.53 -23.50 -1.95
CA SER A 266 14.71 -24.34 -1.67
C SER A 266 15.78 -23.54 -0.95
N LYS A 267 16.65 -24.26 -0.20
CA LYS A 267 17.84 -23.72 0.42
C LYS A 267 19.03 -24.64 0.18
N THR A 268 20.22 -24.07 0.07
CA THR A 268 21.46 -24.82 -0.16
C THR A 268 22.09 -25.18 1.19
N CYS A 269 22.47 -26.45 1.36
CA CYS A 269 23.16 -26.89 2.55
C CYS A 269 24.55 -26.24 2.61
N PRO A 270 24.93 -25.55 3.71
CA PRO A 270 26.20 -24.88 3.83
C PRO A 270 27.39 -25.85 3.92
N GLU A 271 27.18 -27.11 4.34
CA GLU A 271 28.20 -28.11 4.49
C GLU A 271 28.50 -28.89 3.20
N CYS A 272 27.45 -29.33 2.47
CA CYS A 272 27.63 -30.22 1.33
C CYS A 272 27.18 -29.64 -0.01
N GLY A 273 26.59 -28.42 -0.03
CA GLY A 273 26.09 -27.75 -1.23
C GLY A 273 24.79 -28.37 -1.80
N ASN A 274 24.22 -29.40 -1.16
CA ASN A 274 22.99 -30.03 -1.65
C ASN A 274 21.81 -29.10 -1.53
N GLU A 275 20.96 -29.03 -2.56
CA GLU A 275 19.75 -28.22 -2.58
C GLU A 275 18.59 -29.00 -1.95
N VAL A 276 18.00 -28.48 -0.90
CA VAL A 276 16.91 -29.12 -0.14
C VAL A 276 15.75 -28.18 0.01
N HIS A 277 14.55 -28.73 0.25
CA HIS A 277 13.37 -27.91 0.52
C HIS A 277 13.61 -27.01 1.75
N ALA A 278 13.19 -25.73 1.71
CA ALA A 278 13.46 -24.75 2.76
C ALA A 278 12.94 -25.18 4.16
N ALA A 279 11.88 -26.01 4.24
CA ALA A 279 11.34 -26.52 5.50
C ALA A 279 12.15 -27.68 6.12
N ILE A 280 13.12 -28.25 5.40
CA ILE A 280 13.94 -29.36 5.92
C ILE A 280 14.92 -28.82 6.95
N MET A 281 14.92 -29.39 8.17
CA MET A 281 15.80 -28.97 9.26
C MET A 281 17.05 -29.84 9.41
N VAL A 282 17.10 -30.99 8.73
CA VAL A 282 18.26 -31.90 8.72
C VAL A 282 18.58 -32.26 7.26
N CYS A 283 19.79 -31.99 6.79
CA CYS A 283 20.18 -32.35 5.44
C CYS A 283 20.25 -33.88 5.30
N GLU A 284 19.45 -34.44 4.42
CA GLU A 284 19.43 -35.89 4.17
C GLU A 284 20.73 -36.42 3.58
N ALA A 285 21.52 -35.58 2.92
CA ALA A 285 22.77 -35.98 2.28
C ALA A 285 23.99 -36.02 3.24
N CYS A 286 24.05 -35.08 4.23
CA CYS A 286 25.22 -34.97 5.11
C CYS A 286 24.91 -34.89 6.59
N GLY A 287 23.61 -34.87 6.96
CA GLY A 287 23.21 -34.78 8.37
C GLY A 287 23.34 -33.40 9.01
N TYR A 288 23.69 -32.35 8.24
CA TYR A 288 23.77 -30.98 8.77
C TYR A 288 22.41 -30.57 9.31
N VAL A 289 22.38 -30.12 10.56
CA VAL A 289 21.19 -29.62 11.23
C VAL A 289 21.21 -28.10 11.15
N TRP A 290 20.21 -27.52 10.45
CA TRP A 290 20.03 -26.07 10.51
C TRP A 290 19.67 -25.69 11.93
N PRO A 291 20.30 -24.64 12.52
CA PRO A 291 19.88 -24.10 13.78
C PRO A 291 18.38 -23.78 13.71
N GLU A 292 17.62 -24.23 14.69
CA GLU A 292 16.24 -23.76 14.85
C GLU A 292 16.33 -22.24 14.91
N GLU A 293 15.85 -21.53 13.89
CA GLU A 293 15.58 -20.11 14.02
C GLU A 293 14.66 -20.00 15.24
N GLN A 294 15.17 -19.43 16.32
CA GLN A 294 14.34 -19.10 17.46
C GLN A 294 13.28 -18.16 16.90
N LYS A 295 12.10 -18.73 16.57
CA LYS A 295 10.95 -17.91 16.26
C LYS A 295 10.82 -16.96 17.44
N PRO A 296 10.83 -15.65 17.21
CA PRO A 296 10.66 -14.69 18.27
C PRO A 296 9.42 -15.09 19.08
N PRO A 297 9.40 -14.85 20.39
CA PRO A 297 8.27 -15.22 21.22
C PRO A 297 6.99 -14.76 20.54
N ARG A 298 5.93 -15.57 20.59
CA ARG A 298 4.64 -15.32 19.93
C ARG A 298 4.02 -14.05 20.51
N SER A 299 4.44 -12.90 19.96
CA SER A 299 4.05 -11.55 20.39
C SER A 299 3.10 -10.93 19.39
N VAL A 300 2.42 -9.87 19.78
CA VAL A 300 1.76 -8.95 18.83
C VAL A 300 2.74 -8.64 17.71
N SER A 301 2.31 -8.74 16.47
CA SER A 301 3.17 -8.47 15.31
C SER A 301 3.79 -7.08 15.43
N MET A 302 5.13 -7.05 15.47
CA MET A 302 5.92 -5.80 15.44
C MET A 302 6.36 -5.44 14.01
N ALA A 303 5.82 -6.15 13.00
CA ALA A 303 6.08 -5.81 11.61
C ALA A 303 5.58 -4.38 11.31
N PRO A 304 6.37 -3.53 10.64
CA PRO A 304 5.99 -2.16 10.35
C PRO A 304 4.65 -2.10 9.63
N ILE A 305 3.68 -1.38 10.19
CA ILE A 305 2.35 -1.19 9.57
C ILE A 305 2.37 -0.10 8.49
N LEU A 306 3.32 0.82 8.57
CA LEU A 306 3.61 1.80 7.54
C LEU A 306 5.07 1.67 7.12
N SER A 307 5.36 1.90 5.82
CA SER A 307 6.73 1.92 5.35
C SER A 307 7.51 3.06 6.04
N THR A 308 8.71 2.75 6.52
CA THR A 308 9.65 3.80 6.89
C THR A 308 10.14 4.43 5.59
N PRO A 309 10.05 5.76 5.39
CA PRO A 309 10.70 6.38 4.26
C PRO A 309 12.19 6.04 4.36
N ALA A 310 12.72 5.32 3.40
CA ALA A 310 14.17 5.29 3.25
C ALA A 310 14.61 6.75 3.12
N ALA A 311 15.55 7.19 3.95
CA ALA A 311 16.14 8.49 3.76
C ALA A 311 16.61 8.55 2.29
N PRO A 312 16.17 9.54 1.52
CA PRO A 312 16.52 9.62 0.11
C PRO A 312 18.04 9.54 -0.02
N LYS A 313 18.52 8.56 -0.75
CA LYS A 313 19.96 8.45 -1.03
C LYS A 313 20.31 9.46 -2.11
N ILE A 314 20.44 10.72 -1.71
CA ILE A 314 20.77 11.82 -2.61
C ILE A 314 22.29 11.88 -2.75
N THR A 315 22.78 11.65 -3.96
CA THR A 315 24.19 11.76 -4.33
C THR A 315 24.40 13.03 -5.16
N ARG A 316 25.37 13.86 -4.78
CA ARG A 316 25.79 15.03 -5.57
C ARG A 316 26.83 14.61 -6.60
N TYR A 317 26.56 14.92 -7.85
CA TYR A 317 27.49 14.67 -8.96
C TYR A 317 27.90 16.00 -9.60
N GLU A 318 29.20 16.18 -9.81
CA GLU A 318 29.71 17.28 -10.60
C GLU A 318 29.44 17.04 -12.09
N VAL A 319 29.03 18.09 -12.80
CA VAL A 319 28.70 18.03 -14.21
C VAL A 319 29.77 18.75 -15.01
N SER A 320 30.46 18.00 -15.87
CA SER A 320 31.46 18.54 -16.78
C SER A 320 30.85 19.13 -18.07
N HIS A 321 29.79 18.48 -18.57
CA HIS A 321 29.04 18.94 -19.74
C HIS A 321 27.68 18.23 -19.84
N ALA A 322 26.82 18.75 -20.71
CA ALA A 322 25.55 18.12 -21.04
C ALA A 322 25.50 17.77 -22.54
N SER A 323 24.83 16.67 -22.88
CA SER A 323 24.57 16.27 -24.27
C SER A 323 23.06 16.18 -24.53
N TYR A 324 22.64 16.48 -25.75
CA TYR A 324 21.26 16.61 -26.14
C TYR A 324 20.98 15.67 -27.31
N ARG A 325 19.94 14.82 -27.20
CA ARG A 325 19.56 13.88 -28.24
C ARG A 325 18.06 13.78 -28.41
N LEU A 326 17.62 13.59 -29.66
CA LEU A 326 16.20 13.33 -29.94
C LEU A 326 15.85 11.93 -29.50
N HIS A 327 14.85 11.79 -28.61
CA HIS A 327 14.32 10.52 -28.16
C HIS A 327 12.96 10.27 -28.79
N ARG A 328 12.84 9.15 -29.51
CA ARG A 328 11.61 8.72 -30.18
C ARG A 328 11.06 7.48 -29.53
N LYS A 329 9.74 7.48 -29.31
CA LYS A 329 9.02 6.33 -28.77
C LYS A 329 7.78 6.09 -29.63
N PRO A 330 7.58 4.86 -30.19
CA PRO A 330 6.43 4.56 -31.03
C PRO A 330 5.11 4.96 -30.35
N GLY A 331 4.26 5.72 -31.07
CA GLY A 331 2.94 6.16 -30.60
C GLY A 331 2.94 7.27 -29.55
N LYS A 332 4.08 7.95 -29.32
CA LYS A 332 4.17 9.11 -28.41
C LYS A 332 4.87 10.27 -29.12
N PRO A 333 4.60 11.53 -28.71
CA PRO A 333 5.35 12.67 -29.20
C PRO A 333 6.85 12.53 -28.87
N ASP A 334 7.70 13.12 -29.73
CA ASP A 334 9.13 13.15 -29.52
C ASP A 334 9.50 13.95 -28.26
N SER A 335 10.64 13.66 -27.64
CA SER A 335 11.20 14.39 -26.53
C SER A 335 12.70 14.61 -26.70
N MET A 336 13.23 15.67 -26.11
CA MET A 336 14.65 15.90 -26.02
C MET A 336 15.20 15.14 -24.80
N ARG A 337 16.13 14.21 -24.99
CA ARG A 337 16.87 13.55 -23.94
C ARG A 337 18.11 14.37 -23.61
N VAL A 338 18.27 14.74 -22.35
CA VAL A 338 19.42 15.45 -21.82
C VAL A 338 20.21 14.51 -20.93
N GLU A 339 21.50 14.35 -21.22
CA GLU A 339 22.42 13.54 -20.41
C GLU A 339 23.47 14.44 -19.78
N TYR A 340 23.61 14.37 -18.47
CA TYR A 340 24.64 15.09 -17.70
C TYR A 340 25.83 14.18 -17.47
N TRP A 341 27.00 14.68 -17.76
CA TRP A 341 28.26 13.92 -17.73
C TRP A 341 29.19 14.40 -16.62
N SER A 342 29.82 13.47 -15.93
CA SER A 342 30.96 13.68 -15.04
C SER A 342 32.16 12.95 -15.62
N GLY A 343 33.07 13.67 -16.25
CA GLY A 343 34.12 13.06 -17.04
C GLY A 343 33.58 12.21 -18.19
N MET A 344 33.82 10.89 -18.16
CA MET A 344 33.35 9.95 -19.18
C MET A 344 32.07 9.19 -18.82
N SER A 345 31.44 9.49 -17.69
CA SER A 345 30.28 8.77 -17.19
C SER A 345 29.03 9.64 -17.20
N VAL A 346 27.89 9.09 -17.64
CA VAL A 346 26.58 9.74 -17.49
C VAL A 346 26.12 9.61 -16.05
N VAL A 347 25.93 10.72 -15.36
CA VAL A 347 25.53 10.79 -13.95
C VAL A 347 24.06 11.17 -13.75
N GLY A 348 23.39 11.61 -14.81
CA GLY A 348 21.96 11.89 -14.77
C GLY A 348 21.37 12.00 -16.16
N THR A 349 20.08 11.66 -16.28
CA THR A 349 19.35 11.76 -17.55
C THR A 349 17.95 12.31 -17.27
N GLU A 350 17.50 13.23 -18.10
CA GLU A 350 16.12 13.72 -18.06
C GLU A 350 15.54 13.84 -19.47
N TRP A 351 14.20 13.89 -19.54
CA TRP A 351 13.45 14.06 -20.79
C TRP A 351 12.65 15.35 -20.76
N VAL A 352 12.91 16.23 -21.73
CA VAL A 352 12.25 17.52 -21.90
C VAL A 352 11.24 17.41 -23.04
N CYS A 353 9.97 17.61 -22.73
CA CYS A 353 8.83 17.22 -23.56
C CYS A 353 8.15 18.45 -24.19
N PHE A 354 8.70 18.98 -25.28
CA PHE A 354 8.18 20.20 -25.93
C PHE A 354 6.87 19.97 -26.71
N GLU A 355 6.65 18.77 -27.23
CA GLU A 355 5.50 18.41 -28.07
C GLU A 355 4.35 17.76 -27.26
N HIS A 356 4.46 17.72 -25.95
CA HIS A 356 3.43 17.20 -25.07
C HIS A 356 2.50 18.32 -24.61
N ASP A 357 1.30 17.94 -24.14
CA ASP A 357 0.34 18.87 -23.57
C ASP A 357 0.43 18.96 -22.03
N GLY A 358 -0.22 20.01 -21.48
CA GLY A 358 -0.42 20.14 -20.03
C GLY A 358 0.88 20.32 -19.23
N TYR A 359 1.02 19.57 -18.16
CA TYR A 359 2.13 19.70 -17.21
C TYR A 359 3.50 19.43 -17.82
N ALA A 360 3.61 18.45 -18.72
CA ALA A 360 4.87 18.09 -19.36
C ALA A 360 5.41 19.24 -20.24
N ARG A 361 4.52 19.90 -21.01
CA ARG A 361 4.87 21.10 -21.78
C ARG A 361 5.30 22.25 -20.89
N LYS A 362 4.56 22.51 -19.82
CA LYS A 362 4.92 23.58 -18.87
C LYS A 362 6.31 23.34 -18.27
N LYS A 363 6.60 22.12 -17.85
CA LYS A 363 7.92 21.73 -17.31
C LYS A 363 9.03 21.93 -18.37
N ALA A 364 8.78 21.64 -19.63
CA ALA A 364 9.72 21.84 -20.72
C ALA A 364 10.00 23.34 -20.97
N VAL A 365 8.97 24.18 -20.94
CA VAL A 365 9.09 25.65 -21.07
C VAL A 365 9.93 26.20 -19.90
N ASP A 366 9.59 25.84 -18.66
CA ASP A 366 10.33 26.28 -17.47
C ASP A 366 11.79 25.80 -17.49
N TRP A 367 12.04 24.57 -18.00
CA TRP A 367 13.39 24.04 -18.15
C TRP A 367 14.22 24.86 -19.14
N TRP A 368 13.62 25.19 -20.30
CA TRP A 368 14.29 25.97 -21.35
C TRP A 368 14.59 27.39 -20.92
N GLN A 369 13.61 28.09 -20.37
CA GLN A 369 13.74 29.50 -19.92
C GLN A 369 14.79 29.69 -18.82
N LYS A 370 15.02 28.67 -17.99
CA LYS A 370 16.07 28.72 -16.96
C LYS A 370 17.49 28.52 -17.52
N ARG A 371 17.61 28.05 -18.76
CA ARG A 371 18.89 27.64 -19.35
C ARG A 371 19.26 28.32 -20.65
N SER A 372 18.32 29.01 -21.27
CA SER A 372 18.53 29.66 -22.58
C SER A 372 17.72 30.93 -22.68
N GLU A 373 18.33 31.98 -23.27
CA GLU A 373 17.65 33.22 -23.61
C GLU A 373 16.91 33.14 -24.96
N LEU A 374 17.11 32.07 -25.69
CA LEU A 374 16.45 31.85 -26.99
C LEU A 374 14.97 31.52 -26.80
N PRO A 375 14.12 31.81 -27.83
CA PRO A 375 12.71 31.45 -27.81
C PRO A 375 12.52 29.98 -27.51
N VAL A 376 11.47 29.66 -26.75
CA VAL A 376 11.14 28.27 -26.42
C VAL A 376 10.75 27.51 -27.67
N PRO A 377 11.40 26.39 -28.00
CA PRO A 377 11.05 25.57 -29.15
C PRO A 377 9.68 24.92 -29.02
N ASP A 378 8.97 24.79 -30.16
CA ASP A 378 7.68 24.08 -30.20
C ASP A 378 7.85 22.58 -30.39
N ILE A 379 8.96 22.16 -31.01
CA ILE A 379 9.25 20.75 -31.28
C ILE A 379 10.62 20.34 -30.75
N SER A 380 10.70 19.10 -30.27
CA SER A 380 11.89 18.52 -29.63
C SER A 380 13.08 18.47 -30.57
N ARG A 381 12.87 18.31 -31.86
CA ARG A 381 13.94 18.34 -32.87
C ARG A 381 14.63 19.68 -32.92
N THR A 382 13.86 20.78 -33.01
CA THR A 382 14.39 22.14 -33.03
C THR A 382 15.13 22.45 -31.72
N ALA A 383 14.63 21.94 -30.57
CA ALA A 383 15.29 22.08 -29.30
C ALA A 383 16.69 21.41 -29.28
N VAL A 384 16.81 20.21 -29.84
CA VAL A 384 18.10 19.51 -29.96
C VAL A 384 19.04 20.27 -30.91
N ASP A 385 18.60 20.60 -32.12
CA ASP A 385 19.41 21.27 -33.13
C ASP A 385 19.90 22.64 -32.59
N THR A 386 19.05 23.37 -31.87
CA THR A 386 19.41 24.63 -31.22
C THR A 386 20.41 24.43 -30.09
N SER A 387 20.25 23.37 -29.28
CA SER A 387 21.14 23.05 -28.16
C SER A 387 22.53 22.59 -28.59
N GLU A 388 22.66 22.00 -29.79
CA GLU A 388 23.98 21.65 -30.36
C GLU A 388 24.76 22.89 -30.79
N ILE A 389 24.09 23.94 -31.28
CA ILE A 389 24.73 25.19 -31.77
C ILE A 389 24.94 26.19 -30.62
N ASN A 390 23.91 26.41 -29.82
CA ASN A 390 23.89 27.35 -28.70
C ASN A 390 23.59 26.55 -27.42
N GLN A 391 24.61 25.93 -26.85
CA GLN A 391 24.45 25.08 -25.67
C GLN A 391 23.71 25.79 -24.55
N PRO A 392 22.55 25.26 -24.09
CA PRO A 392 21.87 25.79 -22.91
C PRO A 392 22.77 25.68 -21.69
N ARG A 393 22.66 26.66 -20.78
CA ARG A 393 23.41 26.68 -19.52
C ARG A 393 23.18 25.37 -18.78
N HIS A 394 24.22 24.55 -18.59
CA HIS A 394 24.13 23.34 -17.80
C HIS A 394 24.50 23.59 -16.33
N PRO A 395 23.97 22.83 -15.37
CA PRO A 395 24.36 22.96 -13.97
C PRO A 395 25.82 22.52 -13.78
N VAL A 396 26.49 23.07 -12.76
CA VAL A 396 27.82 22.61 -12.32
C VAL A 396 27.75 21.36 -11.49
N ALA A 397 26.59 21.10 -10.86
CA ALA A 397 26.31 19.83 -10.19
C ALA A 397 24.82 19.51 -10.24
N ILE A 398 24.53 18.21 -10.16
CA ILE A 398 23.17 17.67 -9.99
C ILE A 398 23.11 16.81 -8.74
N PHE A 399 21.95 16.80 -8.11
CA PHE A 399 21.65 15.93 -6.98
C PHE A 399 20.68 14.86 -7.47
N VAL A 400 21.08 13.60 -7.40
CA VAL A 400 20.33 12.47 -7.91
C VAL A 400 19.85 11.62 -6.75
N ASP A 401 18.55 11.39 -6.69
CA ASP A 401 17.96 10.42 -5.77
C ASP A 401 18.10 9.01 -6.35
N GLU A 402 18.96 8.19 -5.74
CA GLU A 402 19.25 6.81 -6.13
C GLU A 402 18.41 5.79 -5.33
N SER A 403 17.44 6.24 -4.54
CA SER A 403 16.61 5.36 -3.72
C SER A 403 15.71 4.44 -4.55
N ASN A 404 15.42 4.83 -5.79
CA ASN A 404 14.56 4.12 -6.71
C ASN A 404 15.33 3.36 -7.80
N LYS A 405 14.70 2.34 -8.39
CA LYS A 405 15.24 1.61 -9.54
C LYS A 405 15.63 2.51 -10.72
N PHE A 406 14.97 3.65 -10.84
CA PHE A 406 15.27 4.68 -11.84
C PHE A 406 15.64 5.95 -11.08
N PRO A 407 16.96 6.31 -11.05
CA PRO A 407 17.43 7.52 -10.39
C PRO A 407 16.79 8.77 -10.98
N GLU A 408 16.41 9.72 -10.13
CA GLU A 408 15.78 10.98 -10.53
C GLU A 408 16.61 12.17 -10.09
N ILE A 409 16.74 13.19 -10.95
CA ILE A 409 17.42 14.44 -10.60
C ILE A 409 16.44 15.29 -9.80
N VAL A 410 16.77 15.51 -8.52
CA VAL A 410 15.91 16.25 -7.56
C VAL A 410 16.30 17.71 -7.38
N LYS A 411 17.56 18.06 -7.71
CA LYS A 411 18.06 19.42 -7.58
C LYS A 411 19.20 19.68 -8.57
N TYR A 412 19.31 20.94 -9.02
CA TYR A 412 20.38 21.45 -9.87
C TYR A 412 21.12 22.57 -9.14
N GLU A 413 22.43 22.62 -9.31
CA GLU A 413 23.32 23.70 -8.84
C GLU A 413 23.96 24.38 -10.06
N PHE A 414 23.67 25.64 -10.24
CA PHE A 414 24.23 26.47 -11.32
C PHE A 414 25.33 27.38 -10.78
N GLN A 415 26.27 27.75 -11.62
CA GLN A 415 27.27 28.73 -11.27
C GLN A 415 26.57 30.08 -11.00
N GLU A 416 26.85 30.71 -9.87
CA GLU A 416 26.37 32.08 -9.60
C GLU A 416 26.96 33.02 -10.64
N GLU A 417 26.13 33.86 -11.23
CA GLU A 417 26.62 34.96 -12.08
C GLU A 417 27.30 35.98 -11.17
N GLU A 418 28.62 36.20 -11.38
CA GLU A 418 29.28 37.39 -10.82
C GLU A 418 28.56 38.60 -11.37
N THR A 419 27.76 39.26 -10.57
CA THR A 419 27.27 40.63 -10.83
C THR A 419 28.50 41.52 -10.90
N GLN A 420 28.91 41.86 -12.11
CA GLN A 420 29.82 42.95 -12.30
C GLN A 420 29.09 44.25 -11.91
N ASP A 421 29.46 44.80 -10.76
CA ASP A 421 29.13 46.17 -10.36
C ASP A 421 29.77 47.20 -11.32
#